data_7eb984dc6b6eb85beea50029642c99db
#
_entry.id   7eb984dc6b6eb85beea50029642c99db
#
_cell.length_a   1.000
_cell.length_b   1.000
_cell.length_c   1.000
_cell.angle_alpha   90.00
_cell.angle_beta   90.00
_cell.angle_gamma   90.00
#
_symmetry.space_group_name_H-M   'P 1'
#
loop_
_entity.id
_entity.type
_entity.pdbx_description
1 polymer ?
#
loop_
_entity_poly.entity_id
_entity_poly.type
_entity_poly.pdbx_seq_one_letter_code
_entity_poly.pdbx_strand_id
1 'polypeptide(L)'
;MEQKLPFPKQITVLEAVVRQTGIYASSRKGRLSVFWGDQVFLPPGVENYLYEPTHHVDIMCTLLGDTAPTAQEWADQGLDKYGVIAVLKETNAGKVAEAAQVEKVSHETATQMLEQLGTIAQVGPSLGSFSVSAAILDGLCGEFSTELTEKTAKLDTDPHFWMPLTLPEASYIRLMSQKGVGEATSKDHYARMKAFADKFQQVNEEKGCSLGLFGAVDVGKDACWWDYGQLKLYSENSLLLLDNENPECKLLRKFLGITEGPRNGVYAPSNISYKHSYAFDCNLATGRVSDSVLSRVTAKEINADGAIIVNCVAPKITAGKGAILYNLIGDKDIVAPPGKVMVSVSSEDGSSIEIASKMDIDGGKAWKQVVEGNPMSFEEVRNQNMNADISKVDTKRKALYQLFTEKIFR
;
A
#
# COMPACT_ATOMS: atom_id res chain seq x y z
N MET A 1 6.97 10.50 -12.59
CA MET A 1 7.62 9.23 -12.16
C MET A 1 6.78 8.11 -12.75
N GLU A 2 7.33 7.28 -13.62
CA GLU A 2 6.63 6.13 -14.18
C GLU A 2 6.70 4.98 -13.18
N GLN A 3 5.57 4.55 -12.67
CA GLN A 3 5.50 3.35 -11.86
C GLN A 3 5.58 2.13 -12.80
N LYS A 4 6.73 1.48 -12.83
CA LYS A 4 6.90 0.24 -13.58
C LYS A 4 6.29 -0.90 -12.78
N LEU A 5 5.02 -1.17 -13.07
CA LEU A 5 4.38 -2.39 -12.61
C LEU A 5 5.02 -3.60 -13.33
N PRO A 6 5.02 -4.79 -12.72
CA PRO A 6 5.52 -6.02 -13.36
C PRO A 6 4.66 -6.49 -14.55
N PHE A 7 3.94 -5.59 -15.20
CA PHE A 7 2.91 -5.85 -16.19
C PHE A 7 3.22 -5.11 -17.49
N PRO A 8 2.67 -5.55 -18.64
CA PRO A 8 3.11 -5.12 -19.97
C PRO A 8 2.86 -3.65 -20.24
N LYS A 9 1.89 -3.07 -19.56
CA LYS A 9 1.55 -1.66 -19.73
C LYS A 9 2.08 -0.86 -18.55
N GLN A 10 3.07 -0.01 -18.82
CA GLN A 10 3.47 1.00 -17.85
C GLN A 10 2.36 2.02 -17.73
N ILE A 11 1.92 2.31 -16.50
CA ILE A 11 1.10 3.46 -16.21
C ILE A 11 1.93 4.48 -15.43
N THR A 12 1.73 5.76 -15.73
CA THR A 12 2.34 6.84 -14.96
C THR A 12 1.67 6.95 -13.60
N VAL A 13 2.35 7.55 -12.62
CA VAL A 13 1.73 7.87 -11.33
C VAL A 13 0.48 8.74 -11.55
N LEU A 14 0.54 9.69 -12.49
CA LEU A 14 -0.60 10.51 -12.83
C LEU A 14 -1.76 9.66 -13.37
N GLU A 15 -1.51 8.71 -14.26
CA GLU A 15 -2.56 7.82 -14.78
C GLU A 15 -3.16 6.96 -13.67
N ALA A 16 -2.33 6.42 -12.75
CA ALA A 16 -2.81 5.67 -11.60
C ALA A 16 -3.69 6.53 -10.69
N VAL A 17 -3.25 7.76 -10.38
CA VAL A 17 -4.04 8.73 -9.61
C VAL A 17 -5.35 9.04 -10.29
N VAL A 18 -5.36 9.36 -11.59
CA VAL A 18 -6.58 9.68 -12.34
C VAL A 18 -7.55 8.50 -12.34
N ARG A 19 -7.07 7.29 -12.55
CA ARG A 19 -7.92 6.08 -12.53
C ARG A 19 -8.54 5.84 -11.16
N GLN A 20 -7.76 5.97 -10.07
CA GLN A 20 -8.26 5.76 -8.71
C GLN A 20 -9.12 6.91 -8.19
N THR A 21 -8.82 8.14 -8.59
CA THR A 21 -9.55 9.31 -8.11
C THR A 21 -10.69 9.75 -9.02
N GLY A 22 -10.79 9.19 -10.22
CA GLY A 22 -11.79 9.58 -11.22
C GLY A 22 -13.22 9.45 -10.72
N ILE A 23 -13.49 8.46 -9.86
CA ILE A 23 -14.79 8.25 -9.21
C ILE A 23 -15.25 9.44 -8.35
N TYR A 24 -14.30 10.22 -7.82
CA TYR A 24 -14.58 11.38 -6.99
C TYR A 24 -14.50 12.71 -7.76
N ALA A 25 -14.17 12.68 -9.05
CA ALA A 25 -13.86 13.91 -9.81
C ALA A 25 -15.01 14.91 -9.82
N SER A 26 -16.25 14.45 -9.93
CA SER A 26 -17.45 15.30 -9.98
C SER A 26 -17.83 15.90 -8.63
N SER A 27 -17.40 15.31 -7.52
CA SER A 27 -17.75 15.72 -6.15
C SER A 27 -16.62 16.45 -5.41
N ARG A 28 -15.49 16.73 -6.07
CA ARG A 28 -14.35 17.43 -5.48
C ARG A 28 -14.60 18.95 -5.34
N LYS A 29 -15.30 19.31 -4.30
CA LYS A 29 -15.55 20.72 -3.99
C LYS A 29 -14.53 21.22 -2.95
N GLY A 30 -13.29 21.54 -3.38
CA GLY A 30 -12.25 22.05 -2.48
C GLY A 30 -11.74 21.00 -1.48
N ARG A 31 -11.49 19.77 -1.96
CA ARG A 31 -10.98 18.67 -1.14
C ARG A 31 -9.71 18.07 -1.74
N LEU A 32 -8.85 17.55 -0.87
CA LEU A 32 -7.70 16.73 -1.22
C LEU A 32 -8.04 15.26 -0.95
N SER A 33 -7.89 14.42 -1.95
CA SER A 33 -7.96 12.96 -1.77
C SER A 33 -6.56 12.37 -1.71
N VAL A 34 -6.32 11.54 -0.71
CA VAL A 34 -5.04 10.89 -0.45
C VAL A 34 -5.20 9.39 -0.66
N PHE A 35 -4.36 8.83 -1.52
CA PHE A 35 -4.30 7.40 -1.80
C PHE A 35 -2.89 6.89 -1.53
N TRP A 36 -2.80 5.72 -0.93
CA TRP A 36 -1.53 5.06 -0.70
C TRP A 36 -0.96 4.52 -2.01
N GLY A 37 0.33 4.73 -2.23
CA GLY A 37 0.99 4.37 -3.48
C GLY A 37 1.24 2.86 -3.67
N ASP A 38 1.04 2.09 -2.64
CA ASP A 38 1.17 0.63 -2.59
C ASP A 38 -0.19 -0.10 -2.59
N GLN A 39 -1.27 0.61 -2.91
CA GLN A 39 -2.62 0.05 -2.94
C GLN A 39 -3.28 0.24 -4.29
N VAL A 40 -4.07 -0.74 -4.71
CA VAL A 40 -4.97 -0.66 -5.86
C VAL A 40 -6.39 -0.86 -5.35
N PHE A 41 -7.27 0.08 -5.68
CA PHE A 41 -8.66 0.06 -5.30
C PHE A 41 -9.57 0.14 -6.53
N LEU A 42 -10.51 -0.77 -6.64
CA LEU A 42 -11.53 -0.79 -7.70
C LEU A 42 -12.92 -0.93 -7.09
N PRO A 43 -13.70 0.17 -7.04
CA PRO A 43 -15.07 0.10 -6.58
C PRO A 43 -15.97 -0.55 -7.66
N PRO A 44 -17.04 -1.24 -7.26
CA PRO A 44 -18.05 -1.71 -8.21
C PRO A 44 -18.86 -0.51 -8.75
N GLY A 45 -19.23 -0.55 -10.01
CA GLY A 45 -20.17 0.43 -10.58
C GLY A 45 -19.65 1.87 -10.62
N VAL A 46 -18.39 2.06 -10.96
CA VAL A 46 -17.65 3.36 -10.96
C VAL A 46 -18.41 4.48 -11.68
N GLU A 47 -19.10 4.18 -12.78
CA GLU A 47 -19.84 5.15 -13.58
C GLU A 47 -21.04 5.78 -12.87
N ASN A 48 -21.53 5.16 -11.81
CA ASN A 48 -22.71 5.61 -11.05
C ASN A 48 -22.36 6.02 -9.61
N TYR A 49 -21.09 6.06 -9.25
CA TYR A 49 -20.67 6.39 -7.90
C TYR A 49 -20.71 7.90 -7.68
N LEU A 50 -21.62 8.36 -6.83
CA LEU A 50 -21.73 9.74 -6.39
C LEU A 50 -21.30 9.81 -4.92
N TYR A 51 -20.23 10.54 -4.66
CA TYR A 51 -19.77 10.82 -3.30
C TYR A 51 -20.12 12.25 -2.92
N GLU A 52 -20.95 12.41 -1.90
CA GLU A 52 -21.24 13.70 -1.26
C GLU A 52 -20.53 13.74 0.09
N PRO A 53 -19.53 14.63 0.28
CA PRO A 53 -18.79 14.71 1.53
C PRO A 53 -19.70 15.20 2.66
N THR A 54 -19.72 14.46 3.74
CA THR A 54 -20.49 14.79 4.94
C THR A 54 -19.64 15.31 6.10
N HIS A 55 -18.31 15.11 6.03
CA HIS A 55 -17.37 15.52 7.05
C HIS A 55 -16.16 16.24 6.44
N HIS A 56 -15.40 16.92 7.27
CA HIS A 56 -14.13 17.53 6.87
C HIS A 56 -13.05 16.49 6.54
N VAL A 57 -13.11 15.33 7.19
CA VAL A 57 -12.29 14.16 6.92
C VAL A 57 -13.19 12.96 6.69
N ASP A 58 -13.09 12.33 5.54
CA ASP A 58 -13.81 11.10 5.22
C ASP A 58 -12.81 10.01 4.87
N ILE A 59 -12.86 8.88 5.59
CA ILE A 59 -11.98 7.72 5.36
C ILE A 59 -12.74 6.66 4.58
N MET A 60 -12.07 6.07 3.59
CA MET A 60 -12.61 4.95 2.82
C MET A 60 -12.60 3.68 3.67
N CYS A 61 -13.72 2.99 3.68
CA CYS A 61 -13.90 1.75 4.43
C CYS A 61 -14.93 0.84 3.76
N THR A 62 -14.98 -0.40 4.23
CA THR A 62 -16.07 -1.33 3.92
C THR A 62 -16.83 -1.58 5.22
N LEU A 63 -18.06 -1.09 5.32
CA LEU A 63 -18.89 -1.27 6.50
C LEU A 63 -19.64 -2.61 6.43
N LEU A 64 -19.39 -3.49 7.41
CA LEU A 64 -19.87 -4.87 7.40
C LEU A 64 -21.21 -5.04 8.13
N GLY A 65 -21.51 -4.18 9.08
CA GLY A 65 -22.73 -4.26 9.88
C GLY A 65 -22.71 -3.36 11.11
N ASP A 66 -23.70 -3.52 11.96
CA ASP A 66 -23.90 -2.73 13.18
C ASP A 66 -23.25 -3.34 14.43
N THR A 67 -22.58 -4.46 14.29
CA THR A 67 -21.85 -5.16 15.35
C THR A 67 -20.37 -5.24 15.00
N ALA A 68 -19.53 -5.14 16.02
CA ALA A 68 -18.08 -5.32 15.85
C ALA A 68 -17.80 -6.73 15.28
N PRO A 69 -16.81 -6.90 14.39
CA PRO A 69 -16.40 -8.20 13.90
C PRO A 69 -16.04 -9.16 15.04
N THR A 70 -16.38 -10.43 14.90
CA THR A 70 -15.97 -11.48 15.82
C THR A 70 -14.46 -11.68 15.82
N ALA A 71 -13.91 -12.34 16.83
CA ALA A 71 -12.47 -12.67 16.87
C ALA A 71 -12.01 -13.47 15.64
N GLN A 72 -12.88 -14.35 15.12
CA GLN A 72 -12.58 -15.13 13.92
C GLN A 72 -12.56 -14.24 12.67
N GLU A 73 -13.57 -13.42 12.47
CA GLU A 73 -13.61 -12.46 11.35
C GLU A 73 -12.44 -11.47 11.41
N TRP A 74 -12.06 -11.03 12.63
CA TRP A 74 -10.91 -10.18 12.83
C TRP A 74 -9.61 -10.83 12.35
N ALA A 75 -9.42 -12.10 12.70
CA ALA A 75 -8.26 -12.88 12.28
C ALA A 75 -8.27 -13.16 10.77
N ASP A 76 -9.42 -13.56 10.22
CA ASP A 76 -9.56 -13.92 8.81
C ASP A 76 -9.34 -12.71 7.88
N GLN A 77 -9.77 -11.53 8.31
CA GLN A 77 -9.58 -10.28 7.58
C GLN A 77 -8.25 -9.56 7.89
N GLY A 78 -7.47 -10.07 8.86
CA GLY A 78 -6.19 -9.48 9.25
C GLY A 78 -6.30 -8.07 9.84
N LEU A 79 -7.42 -7.76 10.53
CA LEU A 79 -7.73 -6.42 11.03
C LEU A 79 -6.74 -5.93 12.11
N ASP A 80 -5.94 -6.82 12.68
CA ASP A 80 -4.81 -6.48 13.55
C ASP A 80 -3.67 -5.73 12.83
N LYS A 81 -3.68 -5.76 11.51
CA LYS A 81 -2.69 -5.08 10.63
C LYS A 81 -3.22 -3.80 10.01
N TYR A 82 -4.52 -3.61 10.05
CA TYR A 82 -5.23 -2.48 9.46
C TYR A 82 -6.00 -1.71 10.51
N GLY A 83 -6.61 -0.59 10.10
CA GLY A 83 -7.54 0.15 10.93
C GLY A 83 -8.96 -0.40 10.84
N VAL A 84 -9.74 -0.12 11.84
CA VAL A 84 -11.19 -0.36 11.87
C VAL A 84 -11.91 0.99 12.06
N ILE A 85 -12.88 1.25 11.23
CA ILE A 85 -13.77 2.41 11.33
C ILE A 85 -15.05 1.98 12.03
N ALA A 86 -15.48 2.76 13.03
CA ALA A 86 -16.79 2.65 13.65
C ALA A 86 -17.56 3.96 13.41
N VAL A 87 -18.69 3.87 12.74
CA VAL A 87 -19.63 4.99 12.59
C VAL A 87 -20.58 4.96 13.77
N LEU A 88 -20.66 6.07 14.50
CA LEU A 88 -21.49 6.19 15.69
C LEU A 88 -22.94 6.50 15.29
N LYS A 89 -23.93 6.12 16.11
CA LYS A 89 -25.31 6.56 15.92
C LYS A 89 -25.39 8.05 16.20
N GLU A 90 -26.21 8.75 15.41
CA GLU A 90 -26.50 10.16 15.64
C GLU A 90 -27.02 10.36 17.05
N THR A 91 -26.36 11.25 17.80
CA THR A 91 -26.78 11.58 19.16
C THR A 91 -27.73 12.78 19.21
N ASN A 92 -27.75 13.61 18.16
CA ASN A 92 -28.59 14.80 18.04
C ASN A 92 -29.20 14.89 16.65
N ALA A 93 -30.52 15.10 16.58
CA ALA A 93 -31.23 15.29 15.34
C ALA A 93 -30.63 16.46 14.53
N GLY A 94 -30.20 16.18 13.30
CA GLY A 94 -29.65 17.16 12.37
C GLY A 94 -28.12 17.30 12.35
N LYS A 95 -27.40 16.55 13.16
CA LYS A 95 -25.93 16.41 13.03
C LYS A 95 -25.59 15.12 12.31
N VAL A 96 -24.58 15.16 11.45
CA VAL A 96 -24.06 13.94 10.79
C VAL A 96 -23.40 13.02 11.80
N ALA A 97 -23.49 11.71 11.55
CA ALA A 97 -22.90 10.69 12.43
C ALA A 97 -21.37 10.70 12.32
N GLU A 98 -20.70 11.02 13.41
CA GLU A 98 -19.23 10.98 13.47
C GLU A 98 -18.69 9.55 13.44
N ALA A 99 -17.49 9.37 12.93
CA ALA A 99 -16.79 8.10 12.93
C ALA A 99 -15.58 8.14 13.87
N ALA A 100 -15.18 6.96 14.35
CA ALA A 100 -13.96 6.76 15.12
C ALA A 100 -13.09 5.70 14.44
N GLN A 101 -11.79 5.85 14.55
CA GLN A 101 -10.84 4.92 13.98
C GLN A 101 -9.97 4.27 15.06
N VAL A 102 -9.93 2.94 15.02
CA VAL A 102 -9.09 2.09 15.87
C VAL A 102 -8.03 1.45 14.98
N GLU A 103 -6.75 1.69 15.27
CA GLU A 103 -5.65 1.31 14.39
C GLU A 103 -4.74 0.24 14.97
N LYS A 104 -4.56 -0.84 14.19
CA LYS A 104 -3.50 -1.86 14.37
C LYS A 104 -3.43 -2.43 15.80
N VAL A 105 -4.58 -2.84 16.30
CA VAL A 105 -4.72 -3.40 17.66
C VAL A 105 -5.31 -4.82 17.59
N SER A 106 -5.13 -5.59 18.68
CA SER A 106 -5.78 -6.89 18.82
C SER A 106 -7.30 -6.75 18.89
N HIS A 107 -8.01 -7.82 18.53
CA HIS A 107 -9.47 -7.88 18.65
C HIS A 107 -9.96 -7.48 20.07
N GLU A 108 -9.34 -8.00 21.12
CA GLU A 108 -9.70 -7.67 22.50
C GLU A 108 -9.56 -6.18 22.81
N THR A 109 -8.44 -5.58 22.40
CA THR A 109 -8.21 -4.13 22.56
C THR A 109 -9.23 -3.32 21.77
N ALA A 110 -9.49 -3.69 20.52
CA ALA A 110 -10.48 -3.01 19.69
C ALA A 110 -11.88 -3.08 20.31
N THR A 111 -12.32 -4.25 20.78
CA THR A 111 -13.63 -4.42 21.41
C THR A 111 -13.78 -3.49 22.62
N GLN A 112 -12.79 -3.46 23.52
CA GLN A 112 -12.79 -2.56 24.67
C GLN A 112 -12.86 -1.09 24.28
N MET A 113 -12.21 -0.71 23.18
CA MET A 113 -12.23 0.69 22.70
C MET A 113 -13.56 1.05 22.07
N LEU A 114 -14.11 0.16 21.24
CA LEU A 114 -15.41 0.36 20.60
C LEU A 114 -16.54 0.46 21.62
N GLU A 115 -16.52 -0.34 22.67
CA GLU A 115 -17.49 -0.26 23.78
C GLU A 115 -17.53 1.12 24.47
N GLN A 116 -16.39 1.82 24.50
CA GLN A 116 -16.26 3.16 25.10
C GLN A 116 -16.77 4.29 24.20
N LEU A 117 -16.95 4.04 22.90
CA LEU A 117 -17.41 5.04 21.94
C LEU A 117 -18.93 5.29 21.98
N GLY A 118 -19.69 4.43 22.68
CA GLY A 118 -21.15 4.51 22.73
C GLY A 118 -21.82 3.60 21.72
N THR A 119 -22.98 4.00 21.19
CA THR A 119 -23.75 3.16 20.28
C THR A 119 -23.17 3.26 18.86
N ILE A 120 -22.70 2.12 18.37
CA ILE A 120 -22.19 1.98 17.00
C ILE A 120 -23.34 1.75 16.04
N ALA A 121 -23.33 2.44 14.90
CA ALA A 121 -24.27 2.22 13.80
C ALA A 121 -23.71 1.20 12.81
N GLN A 122 -22.43 1.34 12.46
CA GLN A 122 -21.75 0.44 11.53
C GLN A 122 -20.25 0.35 11.89
N VAL A 123 -19.63 -0.77 11.57
CA VAL A 123 -18.21 -0.99 11.78
C VAL A 123 -17.64 -1.85 10.66
N GLY A 124 -16.40 -1.58 10.27
CA GLY A 124 -15.69 -2.35 9.26
C GLY A 124 -14.23 -1.93 9.05
N PRO A 125 -13.51 -2.64 8.19
CA PRO A 125 -12.11 -2.32 7.91
C PRO A 125 -11.94 -0.96 7.24
N SER A 126 -10.95 -0.21 7.70
CA SER A 126 -10.44 0.98 7.02
C SER A 126 -9.58 0.56 5.83
N LEU A 127 -9.80 1.17 4.68
CA LEU A 127 -8.93 1.00 3.50
C LEU A 127 -7.78 2.02 3.49
N GLY A 128 -7.67 2.87 4.51
CA GLY A 128 -6.58 3.81 4.72
C GLY A 128 -6.60 5.05 3.83
N SER A 129 -7.15 4.99 2.63
CA SER A 129 -7.31 6.15 1.74
C SER A 129 -8.40 7.08 2.27
N PHE A 130 -8.21 8.39 2.11
CA PHE A 130 -9.10 9.37 2.71
C PHE A 130 -9.23 10.66 1.89
N SER A 131 -10.23 11.45 2.21
CA SER A 131 -10.47 12.78 1.64
C SER A 131 -10.53 13.82 2.76
N VAL A 132 -9.86 14.95 2.58
CA VAL A 132 -9.86 16.06 3.54
C VAL A 132 -10.31 17.36 2.88
N SER A 133 -11.09 18.18 3.57
CA SER A 133 -11.44 19.51 3.10
C SER A 133 -10.22 20.45 3.12
N ALA A 134 -10.19 21.45 2.23
CA ALA A 134 -9.17 22.48 2.27
C ALA A 134 -9.12 23.20 3.61
N ALA A 135 -10.28 23.41 4.24
CA ALA A 135 -10.36 24.11 5.52
C ALA A 135 -9.61 23.39 6.65
N ILE A 136 -9.79 22.04 6.78
CA ILE A 136 -9.06 21.31 7.82
C ILE A 136 -7.58 21.15 7.47
N LEU A 137 -7.24 21.04 6.18
CA LEU A 137 -5.85 20.99 5.74
C LEU A 137 -5.10 22.26 6.12
N ASP A 138 -5.68 23.44 5.87
CA ASP A 138 -5.10 24.73 6.27
C ASP A 138 -4.97 24.82 7.79
N GLY A 139 -5.99 24.36 8.52
CA GLY A 139 -5.95 24.30 9.98
C GLY A 139 -4.81 23.44 10.51
N LEU A 140 -4.62 22.25 9.95
CA LEU A 140 -3.54 21.32 10.31
C LEU A 140 -2.15 21.87 9.93
N CYS A 141 -2.01 22.53 8.78
CA CYS A 141 -0.77 23.20 8.41
C CYS A 141 -0.40 24.31 9.40
N GLY A 142 -1.39 25.05 9.91
CA GLY A 142 -1.20 26.05 10.97
C GLY A 142 -0.83 25.40 12.31
N GLU A 143 -1.59 24.37 12.72
CA GLU A 143 -1.41 23.68 14.00
C GLU A 143 -0.04 23.00 14.12
N PHE A 144 0.41 22.36 13.04
CA PHE A 144 1.70 21.65 12.98
C PHE A 144 2.83 22.49 12.35
N SER A 145 2.69 23.81 12.27
CA SER A 145 3.66 24.67 11.60
C SER A 145 5.08 24.55 12.15
N THR A 146 5.22 24.38 13.47
CA THR A 146 6.52 24.18 14.13
C THR A 146 7.16 22.86 13.69
N GLU A 147 6.46 21.74 13.83
CA GLU A 147 6.95 20.42 13.47
C GLU A 147 7.29 20.32 11.97
N LEU A 148 6.46 20.95 11.12
CA LEU A 148 6.69 21.01 9.68
C LEU A 148 7.93 21.82 9.31
N THR A 149 8.23 22.89 10.06
CA THR A 149 9.40 23.75 9.85
C THR A 149 10.68 23.09 10.36
N GLU A 150 10.64 22.58 11.58
CA GLU A 150 11.80 21.97 12.22
C GLU A 150 12.18 20.62 11.60
N LYS A 151 11.20 19.89 11.05
CA LYS A 151 11.37 18.55 10.46
C LYS A 151 12.07 17.55 11.40
N THR A 152 11.97 17.77 12.69
CA THR A 152 12.61 16.96 13.73
C THR A 152 11.70 15.86 14.25
N ALA A 153 10.39 16.05 14.22
CA ALA A 153 9.41 15.09 14.65
C ALA A 153 8.75 14.41 13.44
N LYS A 154 8.58 13.09 13.52
CA LYS A 154 7.77 12.35 12.56
C LYS A 154 6.29 12.64 12.86
N LEU A 155 5.60 13.30 11.94
CA LEU A 155 4.16 13.42 11.95
C LEU A 155 3.56 12.22 11.25
N ASP A 156 2.75 11.46 11.96
CA ASP A 156 2.08 10.26 11.48
C ASP A 156 0.56 10.47 11.59
N THR A 157 -0.21 10.05 10.61
CA THR A 157 -1.66 10.27 10.60
C THR A 157 -2.34 9.61 11.80
N ASP A 158 -1.98 8.36 12.09
CA ASP A 158 -2.64 7.59 13.14
C ASP A 158 -2.48 8.21 14.53
N PRO A 159 -1.25 8.33 15.09
CA PRO A 159 -1.08 8.77 16.45
C PRO A 159 -1.27 10.30 16.65
N HIS A 160 -1.05 11.10 15.61
CA HIS A 160 -1.03 12.54 15.76
C HIS A 160 -2.31 13.21 15.27
N PHE A 161 -3.10 12.54 14.41
CA PHE A 161 -4.31 13.13 13.85
C PHE A 161 -5.58 12.32 14.18
N TRP A 162 -5.71 11.08 13.67
CA TRP A 162 -6.96 10.33 13.87
C TRP A 162 -7.23 10.00 15.33
N MET A 163 -6.28 9.35 16.00
CA MET A 163 -6.49 8.80 17.33
C MET A 163 -6.86 9.86 18.37
N PRO A 164 -6.16 11.01 18.49
CA PRO A 164 -6.52 11.99 19.49
C PRO A 164 -7.85 12.67 19.19
N LEU A 165 -8.30 12.70 17.92
CA LEU A 165 -9.58 13.31 17.56
C LEU A 165 -10.77 12.37 17.76
N THR A 166 -10.59 11.07 17.57
CA THR A 166 -11.68 10.10 17.48
C THR A 166 -11.80 9.17 18.70
N LEU A 167 -10.73 9.04 19.49
CA LEU A 167 -10.72 8.15 20.66
C LEU A 167 -10.93 8.90 21.98
N PRO A 168 -11.45 8.21 23.01
CA PRO A 168 -11.40 8.71 24.38
C PRO A 168 -9.96 8.87 24.88
N GLU A 169 -9.70 9.87 25.73
CA GLU A 169 -8.36 10.21 26.25
C GLU A 169 -7.62 9.00 26.83
N ALA A 170 -8.29 8.24 27.71
CA ALA A 170 -7.68 7.08 28.35
C ALA A 170 -7.25 6.00 27.34
N SER A 171 -8.04 5.78 26.29
CA SER A 171 -7.73 4.84 25.22
C SER A 171 -6.55 5.31 24.38
N TYR A 172 -6.52 6.60 24.04
CA TYR A 172 -5.41 7.19 23.31
C TYR A 172 -4.10 7.09 24.11
N ILE A 173 -4.09 7.49 25.38
CA ILE A 173 -2.90 7.44 26.24
C ILE A 173 -2.39 6.00 26.37
N ARG A 174 -3.28 5.01 26.56
CA ARG A 174 -2.90 3.61 26.63
C ARG A 174 -2.20 3.13 25.36
N LEU A 175 -2.73 3.47 24.19
CA LEU A 175 -2.12 3.10 22.90
C LEU A 175 -0.76 3.78 22.71
N MET A 176 -0.64 5.05 23.06
CA MET A 176 0.62 5.78 22.95
C MET A 176 1.68 5.21 23.89
N SER A 177 1.30 4.80 25.09
CA SER A 177 2.19 4.09 26.03
C SER A 177 2.71 2.78 25.45
N GLN A 178 1.87 1.98 24.78
CA GLN A 178 2.29 0.74 24.09
C GLN A 178 3.28 1.02 22.94
N LYS A 179 3.20 2.21 22.34
CA LYS A 179 4.14 2.70 21.32
C LYS A 179 5.41 3.33 21.92
N GLY A 180 5.57 3.34 23.25
CA GLY A 180 6.73 3.88 23.96
C GLY A 180 6.71 5.40 24.16
N VAL A 181 5.56 6.05 23.97
CA VAL A 181 5.41 7.48 24.22
C VAL A 181 5.00 7.73 25.68
N GLY A 182 5.65 8.70 26.34
CA GLY A 182 5.37 9.04 27.73
C GLY A 182 3.95 9.59 27.94
N GLU A 183 3.37 9.30 29.11
CA GLU A 183 1.98 9.69 29.43
C GLU A 183 1.77 11.20 29.37
N ALA A 184 2.67 12.01 29.92
CA ALA A 184 2.57 13.47 29.89
C ALA A 184 2.52 14.01 28.45
N THR A 185 3.46 13.55 27.60
CA THR A 185 3.50 13.92 26.17
C THR A 185 2.20 13.54 25.46
N SER A 186 1.65 12.36 25.76
CA SER A 186 0.41 11.89 25.17
C SER A 186 -0.79 12.75 25.61
N LYS A 187 -0.86 13.11 26.88
CA LYS A 187 -1.91 14.00 27.41
C LYS A 187 -1.85 15.40 26.79
N ASP A 188 -0.66 15.98 26.73
CA ASP A 188 -0.46 17.31 26.14
C ASP A 188 -0.89 17.33 24.66
N HIS A 189 -0.48 16.30 23.89
CA HIS A 189 -0.87 16.20 22.50
C HIS A 189 -2.37 15.96 22.32
N TYR A 190 -2.98 15.11 23.15
CA TYR A 190 -4.43 14.90 23.12
C TYR A 190 -5.20 16.20 23.40
N ALA A 191 -4.84 16.92 24.47
CA ALA A 191 -5.47 18.18 24.81
C ALA A 191 -5.30 19.23 23.70
N ARG A 192 -4.12 19.31 23.09
CA ARG A 192 -3.82 20.18 21.96
C ARG A 192 -4.74 19.89 20.77
N MET A 193 -4.88 18.61 20.39
CA MET A 193 -5.70 18.22 19.25
C MET A 193 -7.20 18.41 19.51
N LYS A 194 -7.66 18.20 20.75
CA LYS A 194 -9.06 18.51 21.11
C LYS A 194 -9.33 20.00 21.03
N ALA A 195 -8.45 20.83 21.56
CA ALA A 195 -8.58 22.30 21.47
C ALA A 195 -8.57 22.78 20.01
N PHE A 196 -7.73 22.17 19.16
CA PHE A 196 -7.75 22.42 17.72
C PHE A 196 -9.10 22.06 17.10
N ALA A 197 -9.64 20.88 17.39
CA ALA A 197 -10.91 20.40 16.85
C ALA A 197 -12.09 21.31 17.27
N ASP A 198 -12.17 21.64 18.54
CA ASP A 198 -13.24 22.49 19.10
C ASP A 198 -13.23 23.89 18.45
N LYS A 199 -12.06 24.52 18.37
CA LYS A 199 -11.89 25.80 17.69
C LYS A 199 -12.23 25.71 16.19
N PHE A 200 -11.78 24.65 15.53
CA PHE A 200 -12.03 24.42 14.11
C PHE A 200 -13.54 24.27 13.83
N GLN A 201 -14.24 23.46 14.61
CA GLN A 201 -15.68 23.29 14.48
C GLN A 201 -16.44 24.58 14.74
N GLN A 202 -16.13 25.30 15.82
CA GLN A 202 -16.75 26.59 16.11
C GLN A 202 -16.63 27.57 14.94
N VAL A 203 -15.42 27.75 14.38
CA VAL A 203 -15.18 28.66 13.25
C VAL A 203 -15.98 28.25 12.01
N ASN A 204 -16.14 26.95 11.75
CA ASN A 204 -16.89 26.47 10.61
C ASN A 204 -18.41 26.59 10.81
N GLU A 205 -18.92 26.35 12.01
CA GLU A 205 -20.33 26.58 12.37
C GLU A 205 -20.70 28.07 12.19
N GLU A 206 -19.84 28.99 12.65
CA GLU A 206 -20.04 30.45 12.46
C GLU A 206 -20.07 30.84 10.96
N LYS A 207 -19.40 30.09 10.10
CA LYS A 207 -19.44 30.25 8.63
C LYS A 207 -20.61 29.53 7.96
N GLY A 208 -21.48 28.89 8.73
CA GLY A 208 -22.64 28.16 8.22
C GLY A 208 -22.26 26.80 7.57
N CYS A 209 -21.09 26.23 7.90
CA CYS A 209 -20.71 24.90 7.42
C CYS A 209 -21.41 23.83 8.27
N SER A 210 -22.06 22.87 7.60
CA SER A 210 -22.79 21.76 8.25
C SER A 210 -22.00 20.44 8.25
N LEU A 211 -20.74 20.44 7.81
CA LEU A 211 -19.92 19.24 7.79
C LEU A 211 -19.53 18.81 9.21
N GLY A 212 -19.61 17.50 9.48
CA GLY A 212 -18.99 16.90 10.65
C GLY A 212 -17.47 16.92 10.56
N LEU A 213 -16.79 16.51 11.62
CA LEU A 213 -15.33 16.52 11.66
C LEU A 213 -14.77 15.27 10.97
N PHE A 214 -15.19 14.10 11.41
CA PHE A 214 -14.58 12.82 11.02
C PHE A 214 -15.64 11.79 10.63
N GLY A 215 -15.62 11.38 9.38
CA GLY A 215 -16.60 10.47 8.79
C GLY A 215 -15.98 9.30 8.03
N ALA A 216 -16.85 8.51 7.46
CA ALA A 216 -16.52 7.33 6.68
C ALA A 216 -17.20 7.36 5.32
N VAL A 217 -16.53 6.83 4.31
CA VAL A 217 -17.10 6.53 2.99
C VAL A 217 -17.16 5.03 2.84
N ASP A 218 -18.37 4.48 2.89
CA ASP A 218 -18.58 3.07 2.60
C ASP A 218 -18.50 2.83 1.10
N VAL A 219 -17.48 2.09 0.68
CA VAL A 219 -17.27 1.72 -0.72
C VAL A 219 -17.98 0.43 -1.11
N GLY A 220 -18.68 -0.18 -0.15
CA GLY A 220 -19.40 -1.43 -0.33
C GLY A 220 -18.51 -2.67 -0.25
N LYS A 221 -19.14 -3.79 0.11
CA LYS A 221 -18.46 -5.09 0.30
C LYS A 221 -17.93 -5.72 -1.00
N ASP A 222 -18.43 -5.27 -2.15
CA ASP A 222 -18.04 -5.79 -3.47
C ASP A 222 -16.89 -4.97 -4.09
N ALA A 223 -16.34 -4.01 -3.33
CA ALA A 223 -15.14 -3.28 -3.74
C ALA A 223 -13.91 -4.19 -3.65
N CYS A 224 -13.05 -4.12 -4.66
CA CYS A 224 -11.78 -4.83 -4.65
C CYS A 224 -10.66 -3.89 -4.19
N TRP A 225 -9.93 -4.34 -3.18
CA TRP A 225 -8.81 -3.61 -2.62
C TRP A 225 -7.61 -4.53 -2.45
N TRP A 226 -6.50 -4.19 -3.08
CA TRP A 226 -5.26 -4.95 -3.03
C TRP A 226 -4.14 -4.09 -2.47
N ASP A 227 -3.56 -4.55 -1.37
CA ASP A 227 -2.39 -3.96 -0.73
C ASP A 227 -1.13 -4.68 -1.22
N TYR A 228 -0.14 -3.92 -1.68
CA TYR A 228 1.17 -4.41 -2.13
C TYR A 228 2.31 -4.03 -1.17
N GLY A 229 1.99 -3.44 -0.01
CA GLY A 229 2.96 -2.94 0.97
C GLY A 229 3.69 -4.01 1.76
N GLN A 230 3.18 -5.26 1.77
CA GLN A 230 3.82 -6.39 2.40
C GLN A 230 4.28 -7.42 1.36
N LEU A 231 5.45 -8.05 1.54
CA LEU A 231 5.97 -9.04 0.59
C LEU A 231 5.00 -10.18 0.31
N LYS A 232 4.31 -10.67 1.34
CA LYS A 232 3.30 -11.72 1.19
C LYS A 232 2.15 -11.26 0.31
N LEU A 233 1.55 -10.12 0.60
CA LEU A 233 0.45 -9.54 -0.18
C LEU A 233 0.90 -9.15 -1.58
N TYR A 234 2.10 -8.59 -1.73
CA TYR A 234 2.71 -8.35 -3.04
C TYR A 234 2.76 -9.62 -3.89
N SER A 235 3.20 -10.74 -3.30
CA SER A 235 3.24 -12.03 -3.98
C SER A 235 1.85 -12.54 -4.33
N GLU A 236 0.95 -12.58 -3.38
CA GLU A 236 -0.42 -13.08 -3.55
C GLU A 236 -1.18 -12.26 -4.61
N ASN A 237 -1.18 -10.94 -4.50
CA ASN A 237 -1.87 -10.06 -5.44
C ASN A 237 -1.24 -10.04 -6.83
N SER A 238 0.08 -10.21 -6.93
CA SER A 238 0.74 -10.32 -8.24
C SER A 238 0.43 -11.66 -8.92
N LEU A 239 0.35 -12.76 -8.18
CA LEU A 239 0.00 -14.07 -8.70
C LEU A 239 -1.50 -14.26 -8.89
N LEU A 240 -2.35 -13.41 -8.26
CA LEU A 240 -3.79 -13.38 -8.50
C LEU A 240 -4.13 -13.22 -9.99
N LEU A 241 -3.26 -12.56 -10.75
CA LEU A 241 -3.39 -12.46 -12.21
C LEU A 241 -3.49 -13.80 -12.93
N LEU A 242 -3.02 -14.88 -12.33
CA LEU A 242 -3.04 -16.23 -12.89
C LEU A 242 -4.33 -16.98 -12.55
N ASP A 243 -5.06 -16.57 -11.53
CA ASP A 243 -6.25 -17.26 -11.06
C ASP A 243 -7.49 -16.90 -11.89
N ASN A 244 -7.80 -17.77 -12.88
CA ASN A 244 -8.93 -17.57 -13.77
C ASN A 244 -10.31 -17.78 -13.11
N GLU A 245 -10.35 -18.49 -12.00
CA GLU A 245 -11.60 -18.79 -11.28
C GLU A 245 -11.98 -17.65 -10.34
N ASN A 246 -11.01 -16.86 -9.90
CA ASN A 246 -11.28 -15.71 -9.02
C ASN A 246 -11.83 -14.53 -9.83
N PRO A 247 -13.04 -14.02 -9.48
CA PRO A 247 -13.64 -12.87 -10.16
C PRO A 247 -12.79 -11.60 -10.06
N GLU A 248 -12.06 -11.40 -8.97
CA GLU A 248 -11.16 -10.26 -8.79
C GLU A 248 -10.01 -10.25 -9.79
N CYS A 249 -9.55 -11.42 -10.22
CA CYS A 249 -8.54 -11.52 -11.26
C CYS A 249 -8.96 -10.82 -12.55
N LYS A 250 -10.22 -10.97 -12.95
CA LYS A 250 -10.75 -10.32 -14.16
C LYS A 250 -10.75 -8.79 -14.01
N LEU A 251 -11.10 -8.30 -12.83
CA LEU A 251 -11.07 -6.86 -12.53
C LEU A 251 -9.66 -6.32 -12.51
N LEU A 252 -8.73 -7.00 -11.86
CA LEU A 252 -7.32 -6.62 -11.81
C LEU A 252 -6.69 -6.60 -13.20
N ARG A 253 -6.93 -7.62 -14.03
CA ARG A 253 -6.50 -7.64 -15.42
C ARG A 253 -7.05 -6.47 -16.23
N LYS A 254 -8.35 -6.19 -16.10
CA LYS A 254 -8.99 -5.04 -16.76
C LYS A 254 -8.35 -3.73 -16.34
N PHE A 255 -8.11 -3.54 -15.06
CA PHE A 255 -7.43 -2.35 -14.52
C PHE A 255 -6.02 -2.18 -15.10
N LEU A 256 -5.26 -3.27 -15.16
CA LEU A 256 -3.89 -3.28 -15.69
C LEU A 256 -3.84 -3.25 -17.24
N GLY A 257 -4.98 -3.31 -17.91
CA GLY A 257 -5.05 -3.35 -19.37
C GLY A 257 -4.60 -4.69 -19.97
N ILE A 258 -4.68 -5.77 -19.21
CA ILE A 258 -4.38 -7.13 -19.67
C ILE A 258 -5.66 -7.71 -20.27
N THR A 259 -5.68 -7.85 -21.60
CA THR A 259 -6.87 -8.31 -22.34
C THR A 259 -6.96 -9.82 -22.52
N GLU A 260 -5.88 -10.53 -22.24
CA GLU A 260 -5.77 -11.97 -22.50
C GLU A 260 -5.43 -12.73 -21.22
N GLY A 261 -5.97 -13.94 -21.09
CA GLY A 261 -5.67 -14.84 -19.96
C GLY A 261 -4.20 -15.25 -19.91
N PRO A 262 -3.78 -15.97 -18.84
CA PRO A 262 -2.42 -16.50 -18.75
C PRO A 262 -2.09 -17.30 -20.00
N ARG A 263 -1.05 -16.90 -20.69
CA ARG A 263 -0.69 -17.50 -21.97
C ARG A 263 0.17 -18.74 -21.79
N ASN A 264 -0.25 -19.80 -22.41
CA ASN A 264 0.62 -20.93 -22.70
C ASN A 264 1.35 -20.62 -24.00
N GLY A 265 2.47 -19.89 -23.95
CA GLY A 265 3.45 -19.94 -25.02
C GLY A 265 3.43 -18.94 -26.18
N VAL A 266 2.95 -17.69 -26.05
CA VAL A 266 2.79 -16.81 -27.23
C VAL A 266 3.88 -15.76 -27.46
N TYR A 267 4.74 -15.44 -26.49
CA TYR A 267 5.86 -14.49 -26.68
C TYR A 267 7.24 -15.12 -26.57
N ALA A 268 7.33 -16.41 -26.75
CA ALA A 268 8.58 -17.11 -26.60
C ALA A 268 9.05 -17.74 -27.87
N PRO A 269 10.36 -17.80 -28.10
CA PRO A 269 10.97 -18.73 -29.03
C PRO A 269 10.46 -20.16 -28.75
N SER A 270 10.42 -20.98 -29.76
CA SER A 270 9.96 -22.38 -29.73
C SER A 270 10.62 -23.27 -28.65
N ASN A 271 11.67 -22.78 -28.04
CA ASN A 271 12.50 -23.49 -27.04
C ASN A 271 12.10 -23.23 -25.58
N ILE A 272 11.03 -22.46 -25.33
CA ILE A 272 10.55 -22.18 -23.97
C ILE A 272 9.19 -22.85 -23.75
N SER A 273 9.08 -23.60 -22.67
CA SER A 273 7.81 -24.15 -22.20
C SER A 273 7.15 -23.18 -21.22
N TYR A 274 5.98 -22.66 -21.58
CA TYR A 274 5.15 -21.86 -20.70
C TYR A 274 3.93 -22.64 -20.27
N LYS A 275 3.66 -22.59 -18.96
CA LYS A 275 2.44 -23.15 -18.39
C LYS A 275 1.86 -22.13 -17.40
N HIS A 276 0.62 -21.69 -17.62
CA HIS A 276 -0.13 -20.85 -16.70
C HIS A 276 0.69 -19.67 -16.16
N SER A 277 1.26 -18.87 -17.06
CA SER A 277 2.24 -17.82 -16.70
C SER A 277 2.08 -16.60 -17.59
N TYR A 278 2.46 -15.44 -17.07
CA TYR A 278 2.67 -14.23 -17.85
C TYR A 278 4.16 -13.92 -18.01
N ALA A 279 4.55 -13.56 -19.22
CA ALA A 279 5.89 -13.05 -19.53
C ALA A 279 5.75 -11.82 -20.42
N PHE A 280 6.13 -10.67 -19.89
CA PHE A 280 5.97 -9.37 -20.52
C PHE A 280 7.32 -8.73 -20.82
N ASP A 281 7.56 -8.34 -22.08
CA ASP A 281 8.80 -7.71 -22.51
C ASP A 281 10.04 -8.53 -22.10
N CYS A 282 9.96 -9.84 -22.32
CA CYS A 282 11.02 -10.79 -21.96
C CYS A 282 11.80 -11.26 -23.17
N ASN A 283 13.12 -11.45 -23.01
CA ASN A 283 14.01 -12.02 -24.00
C ASN A 283 14.66 -13.30 -23.43
N LEU A 284 14.06 -14.45 -23.73
CA LEU A 284 14.42 -15.75 -23.15
C LEU A 284 14.73 -16.74 -24.26
N ALA A 285 15.86 -17.46 -24.18
CA ALA A 285 16.27 -18.38 -25.24
C ALA A 285 15.77 -19.80 -25.01
N THR A 286 15.91 -20.35 -23.82
CA THR A 286 15.53 -21.73 -23.49
C THR A 286 14.98 -21.85 -22.08
N GLY A 287 14.20 -22.89 -21.80
CA GLY A 287 13.82 -23.23 -20.44
C GLY A 287 12.32 -23.43 -20.19
N ARG A 288 11.91 -23.24 -18.96
CA ARG A 288 10.55 -23.45 -18.51
C ARG A 288 10.08 -22.35 -17.58
N VAL A 289 8.84 -21.92 -17.77
CA VAL A 289 8.14 -20.98 -16.89
C VAL A 289 6.77 -21.56 -16.55
N SER A 290 6.50 -21.80 -15.27
CA SER A 290 5.22 -22.31 -14.79
C SER A 290 4.70 -21.47 -13.63
N ASP A 291 3.40 -21.22 -13.63
CA ASP A 291 2.66 -20.53 -12.56
C ASP A 291 3.34 -19.22 -12.07
N SER A 292 3.95 -18.49 -13.01
CA SER A 292 4.85 -17.38 -12.73
C SER A 292 4.49 -16.10 -13.49
N VAL A 293 4.91 -14.97 -12.94
CA VAL A 293 4.77 -13.65 -13.58
C VAL A 293 6.16 -13.05 -13.80
N LEU A 294 6.49 -12.83 -15.06
CA LEU A 294 7.76 -12.28 -15.50
C LEU A 294 7.53 -10.92 -16.18
N SER A 295 8.38 -9.94 -15.90
CA SER A 295 8.36 -8.66 -16.59
C SER A 295 9.78 -8.15 -16.82
N ARG A 296 10.15 -7.90 -18.09
CA ARG A 296 11.48 -7.39 -18.49
C ARG A 296 12.60 -8.29 -17.99
N VAL A 297 12.51 -9.56 -18.37
CA VAL A 297 13.52 -10.58 -18.01
C VAL A 297 14.30 -11.00 -19.24
N THR A 298 15.62 -11.00 -19.12
CA THR A 298 16.53 -11.48 -20.17
C THR A 298 17.39 -12.62 -19.64
N ALA A 299 17.33 -13.78 -20.29
CA ALA A 299 18.14 -14.93 -19.90
C ALA A 299 18.36 -15.90 -21.09
N LYS A 300 19.55 -16.55 -21.15
CA LYS A 300 19.75 -17.72 -22.06
C LYS A 300 18.96 -18.93 -21.60
N GLU A 301 18.94 -19.17 -20.28
CA GLU A 301 18.19 -20.27 -19.68
C GLU A 301 17.34 -19.75 -18.53
N ILE A 302 16.07 -20.15 -18.51
CA ILE A 302 15.16 -19.83 -17.40
C ILE A 302 14.45 -21.08 -16.89
N ASN A 303 14.41 -21.22 -15.55
CA ASN A 303 13.58 -22.20 -14.86
C ASN A 303 12.85 -21.49 -13.72
N ALA A 304 11.61 -21.10 -13.96
CA ALA A 304 10.77 -20.39 -12.97
C ALA A 304 9.51 -21.22 -12.67
N ASP A 305 9.22 -21.38 -11.39
CA ASP A 305 8.05 -22.10 -10.91
C ASP A 305 7.40 -21.35 -9.73
N GLY A 306 6.19 -20.82 -9.92
CA GLY A 306 5.46 -20.03 -8.92
C GLY A 306 6.20 -18.78 -8.49
N ALA A 307 6.95 -18.13 -9.38
CA ALA A 307 7.86 -17.02 -9.06
C ALA A 307 7.40 -15.69 -9.68
N ILE A 308 7.86 -14.59 -9.09
CA ILE A 308 7.74 -13.24 -9.64
C ILE A 308 9.13 -12.74 -9.97
N ILE A 309 9.38 -12.40 -11.25
CA ILE A 309 10.69 -11.96 -11.71
C ILE A 309 10.54 -10.66 -12.50
N VAL A 310 11.17 -9.60 -12.01
CA VAL A 310 11.00 -8.26 -12.58
C VAL A 310 12.36 -7.62 -12.85
N ASN A 311 12.56 -7.18 -14.09
CA ASN A 311 13.70 -6.40 -14.52
C ASN A 311 15.06 -7.09 -14.20
N CYS A 312 15.16 -8.37 -14.54
CA CYS A 312 16.35 -9.19 -14.30
C CYS A 312 17.06 -9.57 -15.60
N VAL A 313 18.40 -9.56 -15.57
CA VAL A 313 19.26 -9.99 -16.68
C VAL A 313 20.37 -10.90 -16.13
N ALA A 314 20.40 -12.15 -16.62
CA ALA A 314 21.43 -13.12 -16.23
C ALA A 314 21.59 -14.22 -17.30
N PRO A 315 22.76 -14.90 -17.39
CA PRO A 315 22.93 -16.04 -18.29
C PRO A 315 21.91 -17.15 -17.99
N LYS A 316 21.70 -17.47 -16.72
CA LYS A 316 20.72 -18.42 -16.23
C LYS A 316 19.95 -17.88 -15.03
N ILE A 317 18.64 -18.11 -15.02
CA ILE A 317 17.78 -17.75 -13.87
C ILE A 317 17.05 -19.02 -13.43
N THR A 318 17.18 -19.37 -12.15
CA THR A 318 16.42 -20.44 -11.51
C THR A 318 15.69 -19.85 -10.32
N ALA A 319 14.34 -19.90 -10.33
CA ALA A 319 13.50 -19.35 -9.30
C ALA A 319 12.42 -20.34 -8.88
N GLY A 320 12.44 -20.74 -7.60
CA GLY A 320 11.49 -21.67 -7.01
C GLY A 320 10.20 -20.99 -6.54
N LYS A 321 9.23 -21.79 -6.12
CA LYS A 321 7.90 -21.35 -5.72
C LYS A 321 7.94 -20.26 -4.65
N GLY A 322 7.24 -19.15 -4.90
CA GLY A 322 7.21 -17.99 -4.01
C GLY A 322 8.49 -17.15 -4.02
N ALA A 323 9.44 -17.41 -4.93
CA ALA A 323 10.60 -16.54 -5.09
C ALA A 323 10.21 -15.20 -5.74
N ILE A 324 10.81 -14.11 -5.26
CA ILE A 324 10.67 -12.77 -5.83
C ILE A 324 12.06 -12.25 -6.20
N LEU A 325 12.26 -11.95 -7.46
CA LEU A 325 13.51 -11.40 -8.00
C LEU A 325 13.27 -10.02 -8.60
N TYR A 326 14.04 -9.03 -8.16
CA TYR A 326 13.83 -7.66 -8.60
C TYR A 326 15.15 -6.93 -8.88
N ASN A 327 15.30 -6.36 -10.10
CA ASN A 327 16.46 -5.57 -10.54
C ASN A 327 17.83 -6.30 -10.47
N LEU A 328 17.88 -7.60 -10.56
CA LEU A 328 19.12 -8.34 -10.58
C LEU A 328 19.69 -8.33 -12.01
N ILE A 329 20.72 -7.53 -12.26
CA ILE A 329 21.26 -7.27 -13.59
C ILE A 329 22.78 -7.57 -13.58
N GLY A 330 23.20 -8.60 -14.30
CA GLY A 330 24.60 -9.01 -14.32
C GLY A 330 24.91 -10.16 -15.27
N ASP A 331 26.14 -10.67 -15.15
CA ASP A 331 26.66 -11.77 -15.94
C ASP A 331 26.85 -13.08 -15.13
N LYS A 332 26.32 -13.12 -13.92
CA LYS A 332 26.30 -14.31 -13.08
C LYS A 332 24.92 -14.96 -13.10
N ASP A 333 24.88 -16.26 -12.92
CA ASP A 333 23.64 -17.01 -12.76
C ASP A 333 22.91 -16.57 -11.48
N ILE A 334 21.57 -16.48 -11.59
CA ILE A 334 20.71 -16.18 -10.45
C ILE A 334 20.01 -17.48 -10.01
N VAL A 335 20.18 -17.82 -8.74
CA VAL A 335 19.51 -18.98 -8.13
C VAL A 335 18.76 -18.54 -6.88
N ALA A 336 17.45 -18.65 -6.93
CA ALA A 336 16.56 -18.33 -5.80
C ALA A 336 15.77 -19.59 -5.41
N PRO A 337 16.06 -20.21 -4.26
CA PRO A 337 15.24 -21.29 -3.72
C PRO A 337 13.81 -20.79 -3.38
N PRO A 338 12.86 -21.71 -3.11
CA PRO A 338 11.50 -21.33 -2.76
C PRO A 338 11.42 -20.32 -1.63
N GLY A 339 10.54 -19.32 -1.76
CA GLY A 339 10.31 -18.25 -0.78
C GLY A 339 11.44 -17.24 -0.64
N LYS A 340 12.51 -17.34 -1.44
CA LYS A 340 13.62 -16.38 -1.42
C LYS A 340 13.22 -15.08 -2.13
N VAL A 341 13.49 -13.95 -1.47
CA VAL A 341 13.39 -12.62 -2.07
C VAL A 341 14.79 -12.08 -2.30
N MET A 342 15.08 -11.61 -3.51
CA MET A 342 16.37 -11.01 -3.87
C MET A 342 16.12 -9.72 -4.66
N VAL A 343 16.76 -8.65 -4.24
CA VAL A 343 16.62 -7.32 -4.84
C VAL A 343 17.99 -6.70 -5.01
N SER A 344 18.24 -6.06 -6.13
CA SER A 344 19.42 -5.22 -6.32
C SER A 344 19.02 -3.75 -6.27
N VAL A 345 19.68 -2.99 -5.41
CA VAL A 345 19.51 -1.55 -5.26
C VAL A 345 20.69 -0.86 -5.96
N SER A 346 20.39 -0.13 -7.02
CA SER A 346 21.40 0.56 -7.83
C SER A 346 21.71 1.95 -7.29
N SER A 347 22.97 2.37 -7.38
CA SER A 347 23.47 3.69 -6.99
C SER A 347 23.74 4.59 -8.21
N GLU A 348 23.99 5.88 -7.97
CA GLU A 348 24.26 6.85 -9.05
C GLU A 348 25.53 6.56 -9.87
N ASP A 349 26.52 5.93 -9.28
CA ASP A 349 27.76 5.55 -9.93
C ASP A 349 27.65 4.28 -10.81
N GLY A 350 26.50 3.60 -10.74
CA GLY A 350 26.25 2.36 -11.45
C GLY A 350 26.59 1.11 -10.65
N SER A 351 27.12 1.25 -9.43
CA SER A 351 27.23 0.13 -8.49
C SER A 351 25.85 -0.34 -8.01
N SER A 352 25.80 -1.52 -7.43
CA SER A 352 24.57 -2.05 -6.84
C SER A 352 24.85 -2.86 -5.58
N ILE A 353 23.87 -2.85 -4.68
CA ILE A 353 23.87 -3.64 -3.45
C ILE A 353 22.79 -4.71 -3.60
N GLU A 354 23.16 -5.97 -3.52
CA GLU A 354 22.20 -7.07 -3.48
C GLU A 354 21.73 -7.30 -2.04
N ILE A 355 20.42 -7.33 -1.88
CA ILE A 355 19.73 -7.56 -0.62
C ILE A 355 18.81 -8.77 -0.77
N ALA A 356 18.87 -9.63 0.23
CA ALA A 356 18.02 -10.80 0.33
C ALA A 356 17.07 -10.73 1.52
N SER A 357 15.90 -11.36 1.36
CA SER A 357 14.89 -11.55 2.40
C SER A 357 14.19 -12.88 2.20
N LYS A 358 13.21 -13.16 3.05
CA LYS A 358 12.28 -14.28 2.93
C LYS A 358 10.86 -13.79 3.17
N MET A 359 9.88 -14.56 2.71
CA MET A 359 8.46 -14.19 2.83
C MET A 359 7.95 -14.08 4.28
N ASP A 360 8.61 -14.75 5.22
CA ASP A 360 8.29 -14.77 6.65
C ASP A 360 9.02 -13.68 7.46
N ILE A 361 9.90 -12.89 6.83
CA ILE A 361 10.62 -11.80 7.50
C ILE A 361 9.74 -10.54 7.50
N ASP A 362 9.38 -10.09 8.69
CA ASP A 362 8.77 -8.78 8.91
C ASP A 362 9.82 -7.69 8.72
N GLY A 363 9.77 -7.02 7.56
CA GLY A 363 10.74 -5.98 7.21
C GLY A 363 10.74 -4.77 8.16
N GLY A 364 9.61 -4.48 8.82
CA GLY A 364 9.54 -3.41 9.83
C GLY A 364 10.30 -3.77 11.09
N LYS A 365 10.15 -4.99 11.59
CA LYS A 365 10.88 -5.48 12.78
C LYS A 365 12.36 -5.71 12.48
N ALA A 366 12.68 -6.18 11.27
CA ALA A 366 14.05 -6.44 10.83
C ALA A 366 14.77 -5.20 10.26
N TRP A 367 14.11 -4.02 10.24
CA TRP A 367 14.58 -2.83 9.55
C TRP A 367 16.04 -2.44 9.85
N LYS A 368 16.41 -2.49 11.13
CA LYS A 368 17.76 -2.15 11.63
C LYS A 368 18.70 -3.36 11.79
N GLN A 369 18.19 -4.55 11.45
CA GLN A 369 18.97 -5.77 11.61
C GLN A 369 19.62 -6.17 10.29
N VAL A 370 20.84 -6.69 10.34
CA VAL A 370 21.47 -7.32 9.19
C VAL A 370 20.89 -8.72 9.06
N VAL A 371 20.01 -8.92 8.07
CA VAL A 371 19.46 -10.23 7.74
C VAL A 371 20.56 -11.12 7.19
N GLU A 372 20.54 -12.40 7.55
CA GLU A 372 21.56 -13.37 7.13
C GLU A 372 21.81 -13.36 5.61
N GLY A 373 23.07 -13.20 5.22
CA GLY A 373 23.51 -13.12 3.83
C GLY A 373 23.49 -11.72 3.22
N ASN A 374 23.02 -10.70 3.94
CA ASN A 374 23.08 -9.31 3.51
C ASN A 374 24.38 -8.61 3.96
N PRO A 375 24.91 -7.69 3.17
CA PRO A 375 26.10 -6.93 3.57
C PRO A 375 25.80 -5.87 4.65
N MET A 376 24.53 -5.45 4.77
CA MET A 376 24.07 -4.43 5.69
C MET A 376 22.56 -4.53 5.94
N SER A 377 22.03 -3.75 6.89
CA SER A 377 20.59 -3.67 7.19
C SER A 377 19.81 -2.93 6.09
N PHE A 378 18.50 -3.10 6.06
CA PHE A 378 17.60 -2.36 5.16
C PHE A 378 17.68 -0.84 5.40
N GLU A 379 17.83 -0.41 6.66
CA GLU A 379 18.01 0.99 7.02
C GLU A 379 19.30 1.57 6.43
N GLU A 380 20.42 0.85 6.51
CA GLU A 380 21.69 1.30 5.95
C GLU A 380 21.64 1.42 4.42
N VAL A 381 21.05 0.45 3.72
CA VAL A 381 20.85 0.52 2.27
C VAL A 381 20.01 1.75 1.90
N ARG A 382 18.90 1.99 2.62
CA ARG A 382 18.07 3.18 2.39
C ARG A 382 18.85 4.46 2.61
N ASN A 383 19.59 4.55 3.70
CA ASN A 383 20.32 5.77 4.06
C ASN A 383 21.44 6.11 3.04
N GLN A 384 22.10 5.10 2.47
CA GLN A 384 23.07 5.31 1.40
C GLN A 384 22.45 5.88 0.12
N ASN A 385 21.17 5.56 -0.14
CA ASN A 385 20.46 5.96 -1.36
C ASN A 385 19.48 7.12 -1.15
N MET A 386 19.32 7.63 0.07
CA MET A 386 18.28 8.61 0.41
C MET A 386 18.39 9.92 -0.39
N ASN A 387 19.61 10.34 -0.72
CA ASN A 387 19.87 11.57 -1.46
C ASN A 387 20.27 11.31 -2.93
N ALA A 388 20.13 10.09 -3.42
CA ALA A 388 20.48 9.74 -4.78
C ALA A 388 19.57 10.43 -5.81
N ASP A 389 20.18 10.93 -6.88
CA ASP A 389 19.45 11.44 -8.06
C ASP A 389 18.81 10.26 -8.81
N ILE A 390 17.51 10.10 -8.65
CA ILE A 390 16.73 8.99 -9.24
C ILE A 390 16.90 8.93 -10.77
N SER A 391 17.03 10.07 -11.44
CA SER A 391 17.18 10.11 -12.90
C SER A 391 18.54 9.55 -13.32
N LYS A 392 19.61 9.83 -12.58
CA LYS A 392 20.94 9.27 -12.82
C LYS A 392 20.95 7.77 -12.56
N VAL A 393 20.38 7.33 -11.41
CA VAL A 393 20.27 5.90 -11.07
C VAL A 393 19.50 5.14 -12.16
N ASP A 394 18.36 5.65 -12.61
CA ASP A 394 17.55 4.99 -13.66
C ASP A 394 18.30 4.93 -15.00
N THR A 395 19.01 6.01 -15.38
CA THR A 395 19.83 6.06 -16.58
C THR A 395 20.94 5.00 -16.54
N LYS A 396 21.66 4.89 -15.43
CA LYS A 396 22.72 3.89 -15.25
C LYS A 396 22.17 2.48 -15.26
N ARG A 397 21.08 2.23 -14.55
CA ARG A 397 20.42 0.94 -14.51
C ARG A 397 19.95 0.48 -15.90
N LYS A 398 19.36 1.39 -16.68
CA LYS A 398 18.94 1.10 -18.07
C LYS A 398 20.14 0.77 -18.96
N ALA A 399 21.24 1.51 -18.82
CA ALA A 399 22.46 1.23 -19.56
C ALA A 399 23.06 -0.14 -19.20
N LEU A 400 23.08 -0.51 -17.91
CA LEU A 400 23.53 -1.82 -17.47
C LEU A 400 22.61 -2.93 -17.99
N TYR A 401 21.30 -2.74 -17.96
CA TYR A 401 20.32 -3.69 -18.52
C TYR A 401 20.62 -3.96 -19.99
N GLN A 402 20.82 -2.92 -20.80
CA GLN A 402 21.12 -3.05 -22.22
C GLN A 402 22.47 -3.72 -22.44
N LEU A 403 23.52 -3.30 -21.74
CA LEU A 403 24.88 -3.85 -21.84
C LEU A 403 24.88 -5.37 -21.56
N PHE A 404 24.27 -5.81 -20.48
CA PHE A 404 24.25 -7.22 -20.11
C PHE A 404 23.30 -8.04 -21.02
N THR A 405 22.20 -7.45 -21.50
CA THR A 405 21.36 -8.09 -22.52
C THR A 405 22.16 -8.41 -23.78
N GLU A 406 22.95 -7.45 -24.30
CA GLU A 406 23.79 -7.65 -25.45
C GLU A 406 24.89 -8.70 -25.18
N LYS A 407 25.55 -8.64 -24.00
CA LYS A 407 26.60 -9.57 -23.60
C LYS A 407 26.11 -11.01 -23.50
N ILE A 408 24.89 -11.22 -23.00
CA ILE A 408 24.32 -12.56 -22.83
C ILE A 408 24.02 -13.23 -24.17
N PHE A 409 23.63 -12.49 -25.20
CA PHE A 409 23.25 -13.03 -26.48
C PHE A 409 24.34 -12.98 -27.58
N ARG A 410 25.49 -12.41 -27.24
CA ARG A 410 26.72 -12.58 -28.05
C ARG A 410 27.37 -13.94 -27.76
#